data_6ab82aa7e1965700da7914ca7f482c4e
#
_entry.id   6ab82aa7e1965700da7914ca7f482c4e
#
_cell.length_a   1.000
_cell.length_b   1.000
_cell.length_c   1.000
_cell.angle_alpha   90.00
_cell.angle_beta   90.00
_cell.angle_gamma   90.00
#
_symmetry.space_group_name_H-M   'P 1'
#
loop_
_entity.id
_entity.type
_entity.pdbx_description
1 polymer ?
#
loop_
_entity_poly.entity_id
_entity_poly.type
_entity_poly.pdbx_seq_one_letter_code
_entity_poly.pdbx_strand_id
1 'polypeptide(L)'
;NLVVNVNSSARIYGGGGGGEKGKQGDQGASGLCQDTETVQNCGECPTCPEGWTSTSGCYTGNACARVRRCNWWGSCWFETTAYLRYDDCLNEYEVAGGLGGEGGDGGNGRGHGNESGSLQGDIGAQPDPDNGCNSSQGQPGETGGAGGEWALKGADTNNTGDGGAPGRAIAGTSYSVIGSISATTIKGDYPATP
;
A
#
# COMPACT_ATOMS: atom_id res chain seq x y z
N ASN A 1 44.60 -23.31 21.38
CA ASN A 1 44.58 -22.32 20.33
C ASN A 1 44.41 -23.02 18.98
N LEU A 2 43.46 -22.62 18.16
CA LEU A 2 43.26 -23.10 16.81
C LEU A 2 44.26 -22.36 15.88
N VAL A 3 44.98 -23.09 15.04
CA VAL A 3 45.81 -22.50 13.98
C VAL A 3 45.14 -22.78 12.63
N VAL A 4 44.78 -21.73 11.90
CA VAL A 4 44.22 -21.82 10.57
C VAL A 4 45.35 -21.54 9.56
N ASN A 5 45.81 -22.57 8.88
CA ASN A 5 46.87 -22.44 7.86
C ASN A 5 46.23 -22.30 6.48
N VAL A 6 46.37 -21.13 5.83
CA VAL A 6 45.78 -20.80 4.55
C VAL A 6 46.85 -21.00 3.47
N ASN A 7 46.67 -21.99 2.61
CA ASN A 7 47.50 -22.17 1.44
C ASN A 7 47.05 -21.26 0.24
N SER A 8 47.88 -21.15 -0.76
CA SER A 8 47.64 -20.26 -1.92
C SER A 8 46.37 -20.61 -2.75
N SER A 9 45.85 -21.83 -2.64
CA SER A 9 44.63 -22.28 -3.30
C SER A 9 43.37 -22.21 -2.42
N ALA A 10 43.57 -22.01 -1.09
CA ALA A 10 42.42 -21.89 -0.17
C ALA A 10 41.63 -20.60 -0.39
N ARG A 11 40.35 -20.66 -0.11
CA ARG A 11 39.44 -19.51 -0.12
C ARG A 11 38.59 -19.55 1.14
N ILE A 12 38.67 -18.50 1.95
CA ILE A 12 37.91 -18.32 3.18
C ILE A 12 37.19 -16.96 3.04
N TYR A 13 35.92 -16.98 2.81
CA TYR A 13 35.15 -15.76 2.58
C TYR A 13 34.08 -15.59 3.65
N GLY A 14 33.98 -14.39 4.19
CA GLY A 14 32.83 -13.97 4.97
C GLY A 14 31.61 -13.82 4.05
N GLY A 15 30.46 -14.18 4.53
CA GLY A 15 29.21 -13.98 3.77
C GLY A 15 28.94 -12.50 3.48
N GLY A 16 28.26 -12.20 2.40
CA GLY A 16 27.71 -10.89 2.14
C GLY A 16 26.47 -10.64 3.02
N GLY A 17 26.21 -9.39 3.35
CA GLY A 17 24.98 -8.98 4.04
C GLY A 17 23.76 -9.07 3.12
N GLY A 18 22.58 -9.32 3.68
CA GLY A 18 21.32 -9.21 2.93
C GLY A 18 21.04 -7.76 2.55
N GLY A 19 20.32 -7.53 1.44
CA GLY A 19 19.81 -6.20 1.09
C GLY A 19 18.72 -5.74 2.06
N GLU A 20 18.49 -4.45 2.11
CA GLU A 20 17.38 -3.86 2.86
C GLU A 20 16.03 -4.13 2.15
N LYS A 21 14.96 -4.27 2.91
CA LYS A 21 13.59 -4.31 2.36
C LYS A 21 13.22 -2.95 1.77
N GLY A 22 12.58 -2.95 0.60
CA GLY A 22 12.04 -1.74 -0.01
C GLY A 22 10.97 -1.07 0.86
N LYS A 23 10.80 0.23 0.68
CA LYS A 23 9.75 1.01 1.37
C LYS A 23 8.37 0.65 0.78
N GLN A 24 7.36 0.65 1.63
CA GLN A 24 5.97 0.61 1.18
C GLN A 24 5.64 1.88 0.38
N GLY A 25 4.88 1.74 -0.69
CA GLY A 25 4.37 2.87 -1.45
C GLY A 25 3.42 3.74 -0.63
N ASP A 26 3.31 5.00 -0.99
CA ASP A 26 2.40 5.92 -0.32
C ASP A 26 0.94 5.61 -0.70
N GLN A 27 0.00 5.88 0.21
CA GLN A 27 -1.43 5.76 -0.05
C GLN A 27 -1.86 6.82 -1.06
N GLY A 28 -2.82 6.48 -1.93
CA GLY A 28 -3.44 7.42 -2.84
C GLY A 28 -4.24 8.51 -2.12
N ALA A 29 -4.52 9.61 -2.81
CA ALA A 29 -5.37 10.67 -2.27
C ALA A 29 -6.81 10.19 -2.11
N SER A 30 -7.49 10.65 -1.05
CA SER A 30 -8.92 10.43 -0.86
C SER A 30 -9.74 11.14 -1.94
N GLY A 31 -10.93 10.62 -2.21
CA GLY A 31 -11.91 11.17 -3.14
C GLY A 31 -13.23 11.47 -2.45
N LEU A 32 -14.03 12.36 -3.03
CA LEU A 32 -15.36 12.72 -2.54
C LEU A 32 -16.43 12.03 -3.39
N CYS A 33 -17.20 11.15 -2.78
CA CYS A 33 -18.38 10.54 -3.38
C CYS A 33 -19.62 11.43 -3.19
N GLN A 34 -20.51 11.40 -4.15
CA GLN A 34 -21.80 12.08 -4.09
C GLN A 34 -22.90 11.12 -4.53
N ASP A 35 -23.79 10.79 -3.62
CA ASP A 35 -25.00 10.06 -3.93
C ASP A 35 -26.18 11.03 -4.00
N THR A 36 -27.05 10.88 -5.00
CA THR A 36 -28.24 11.71 -5.15
C THR A 36 -29.49 10.86 -5.14
N GLU A 37 -30.50 11.30 -4.42
CA GLU A 37 -31.80 10.65 -4.37
C GLU A 37 -32.91 11.70 -4.42
N THR A 38 -33.95 11.46 -5.24
CA THR A 38 -35.16 12.28 -5.23
C THR A 38 -36.20 11.65 -4.30
N VAL A 39 -36.54 12.28 -3.21
CA VAL A 39 -37.61 11.87 -2.31
C VAL A 39 -38.92 12.55 -2.67
N GLN A 40 -40.05 11.86 -2.43
CA GLN A 40 -41.38 12.38 -2.78
C GLN A 40 -42.41 12.11 -1.68
N ASN A 41 -43.37 13.01 -1.54
CA ASN A 41 -44.51 12.85 -0.64
C ASN A 41 -45.77 13.52 -1.26
N CYS A 42 -46.94 13.08 -0.84
CA CYS A 42 -48.21 13.67 -1.33
C CYS A 42 -48.69 14.74 -0.34
N GLY A 43 -48.79 15.97 -0.83
CA GLY A 43 -49.31 17.11 -0.06
C GLY A 43 -48.27 17.90 0.74
N GLU A 44 -47.32 17.24 1.36
CA GLU A 44 -46.31 17.87 2.17
C GLU A 44 -44.93 17.71 1.55
N CYS A 45 -44.04 18.67 1.80
CA CYS A 45 -42.64 18.55 1.38
C CYS A 45 -41.97 17.37 2.07
N PRO A 46 -41.34 16.47 1.30
CA PRO A 46 -40.55 15.42 1.93
C PRO A 46 -39.31 16.01 2.60
N THR A 47 -38.78 15.29 3.57
CA THR A 47 -37.49 15.58 4.20
C THR A 47 -36.47 14.59 3.69
N CYS A 48 -35.28 15.07 3.39
CA CYS A 48 -34.15 14.20 3.05
C CYS A 48 -33.84 13.22 4.18
N PRO A 49 -33.29 12.04 3.87
CA PRO A 49 -32.80 11.10 4.88
C PRO A 49 -31.81 11.76 5.83
N GLU A 50 -31.63 11.18 7.00
CA GLU A 50 -30.66 11.67 7.98
C GLU A 50 -29.26 11.69 7.38
N GLY A 51 -28.54 12.80 7.52
CA GLY A 51 -27.21 13.01 6.96
C GLY A 51 -27.19 13.52 5.50
N TRP A 52 -28.35 13.59 4.83
CA TRP A 52 -28.46 14.11 3.48
C TRP A 52 -28.89 15.57 3.47
N THR A 53 -28.45 16.32 2.46
CA THR A 53 -28.76 17.75 2.30
C THR A 53 -29.71 17.96 1.15
N SER A 54 -30.77 18.76 1.34
CA SER A 54 -31.65 19.19 0.25
C SER A 54 -30.89 20.13 -0.70
N THR A 55 -30.96 19.86 -1.98
CA THR A 55 -30.27 20.67 -3.01
C THR A 55 -31.21 21.47 -3.90
N SER A 56 -32.43 20.99 -4.12
CA SER A 56 -33.42 21.68 -4.98
C SER A 56 -34.48 22.44 -4.17
N GLY A 57 -34.62 22.10 -2.88
CA GLY A 57 -35.77 22.48 -2.13
C GLY A 57 -37.08 21.85 -2.68
N CYS A 58 -38.14 22.00 -1.93
CA CYS A 58 -39.42 21.36 -2.26
C CYS A 58 -40.05 21.93 -3.52
N TYR A 59 -40.26 21.10 -4.53
CA TYR A 59 -40.97 21.47 -5.75
C TYR A 59 -42.23 20.63 -6.01
N THR A 60 -43.12 21.13 -6.83
CA THR A 60 -44.44 20.55 -7.04
C THR A 60 -44.49 19.73 -8.33
N GLY A 61 -45.01 18.51 -8.23
CA GLY A 61 -45.27 17.62 -9.36
C GLY A 61 -46.75 17.45 -9.67
N ASN A 62 -47.08 16.25 -10.10
CA ASN A 62 -48.46 15.91 -10.51
C ASN A 62 -49.43 15.78 -9.35
N ALA A 63 -50.72 15.84 -9.62
CA ALA A 63 -51.76 15.59 -8.64
C ALA A 63 -51.70 14.16 -8.11
N CYS A 64 -51.59 14.01 -6.77
CA CYS A 64 -51.54 12.72 -6.11
C CYS A 64 -52.82 12.35 -5.36
N ALA A 65 -53.63 13.34 -5.01
CA ALA A 65 -54.93 13.10 -4.39
C ALA A 65 -56.03 13.87 -5.09
N ARG A 66 -57.10 13.17 -5.38
CA ARG A 66 -58.30 13.74 -6.03
C ARG A 66 -59.53 13.24 -5.30
N VAL A 67 -60.47 14.12 -5.04
CA VAL A 67 -61.77 13.76 -4.48
C VAL A 67 -62.83 13.95 -5.53
N ARG A 68 -63.73 12.97 -5.68
CA ARG A 68 -64.90 13.08 -6.54
C ARG A 68 -65.93 13.99 -5.84
N ARG A 69 -66.25 15.08 -6.49
CA ARG A 69 -67.31 15.98 -6.08
C ARG A 69 -68.49 15.83 -7.01
N CYS A 70 -69.68 15.80 -6.46
CA CYS A 70 -70.90 15.77 -7.26
C CYS A 70 -71.84 16.87 -6.79
N ASN A 71 -72.52 17.55 -7.74
CA ASN A 71 -73.60 18.47 -7.41
C ASN A 71 -74.92 17.70 -7.23
N TRP A 72 -75.91 18.36 -6.73
CA TRP A 72 -77.26 17.76 -6.50
C TRP A 72 -77.98 17.36 -7.78
N TRP A 73 -77.56 17.89 -8.95
CA TRP A 73 -78.03 17.48 -10.24
C TRP A 73 -77.41 16.22 -10.82
N GLY A 74 -76.51 15.56 -10.09
CA GLY A 74 -75.79 14.32 -10.45
C GLY A 74 -74.56 14.54 -11.37
N SER A 75 -74.12 15.75 -11.64
CA SER A 75 -72.91 16.04 -12.35
C SER A 75 -71.72 15.89 -11.38
N CYS A 76 -70.74 15.07 -11.76
CA CYS A 76 -69.58 14.77 -10.94
C CYS A 76 -68.30 15.22 -11.62
N TRP A 77 -67.35 15.73 -10.86
CA TRP A 77 -66.00 16.08 -11.29
C TRP A 77 -64.96 15.62 -10.26
N PHE A 78 -63.71 15.56 -10.67
CA PHE A 78 -62.60 15.32 -9.75
C PHE A 78 -61.92 16.63 -9.38
N GLU A 79 -61.83 16.92 -8.10
CA GLU A 79 -61.11 18.04 -7.52
C GLU A 79 -59.77 17.54 -7.02
N THR A 80 -58.68 18.16 -7.46
CA THR A 80 -57.32 17.84 -6.93
C THR A 80 -57.20 18.44 -5.53
N THR A 81 -56.92 17.59 -4.56
CA THR A 81 -56.75 17.99 -3.16
C THR A 81 -55.32 18.03 -2.70
N ALA A 82 -54.42 17.32 -3.38
CA ALA A 82 -53.02 17.38 -3.10
C ALA A 82 -52.18 17.10 -4.36
N TYR A 83 -50.95 17.61 -4.34
CA TYR A 83 -49.94 17.41 -5.36
C TYR A 83 -48.76 16.69 -4.78
N LEU A 84 -48.05 15.89 -5.58
CA LEU A 84 -46.77 15.33 -5.26
C LEU A 84 -45.79 16.48 -4.98
N ARG A 85 -45.02 16.33 -3.92
CA ARG A 85 -43.92 17.20 -3.56
C ARG A 85 -42.65 16.40 -3.67
N TYR A 86 -41.62 16.98 -4.19
CA TYR A 86 -40.31 16.36 -4.38
C TYR A 86 -39.25 17.21 -3.74
N ASP A 87 -38.18 16.56 -3.31
CA ASP A 87 -36.94 17.22 -2.97
C ASP A 87 -35.78 16.35 -3.45
N ASP A 88 -34.74 16.95 -3.99
CA ASP A 88 -33.52 16.28 -4.39
C ASP A 88 -32.51 16.36 -3.26
N CYS A 89 -32.09 15.22 -2.80
CA CYS A 89 -31.21 15.06 -1.65
C CYS A 89 -29.82 14.62 -2.11
N LEU A 90 -28.78 15.17 -1.51
CA LEU A 90 -27.38 14.88 -1.74
C LEU A 90 -26.72 14.36 -0.47
N ASN A 91 -26.03 13.26 -0.59
CA ASN A 91 -25.12 12.75 0.43
C ASN A 91 -23.69 12.82 -0.08
N GLU A 92 -22.82 13.49 0.64
CA GLU A 92 -21.41 13.59 0.33
C GLU A 92 -20.61 12.81 1.40
N TYR A 93 -19.74 11.92 0.95
CA TYR A 93 -18.85 11.19 1.85
C TYR A 93 -17.48 10.98 1.22
N GLU A 94 -16.48 10.95 2.07
CA GLU A 94 -15.09 10.77 1.65
C GLU A 94 -14.75 9.28 1.57
N VAL A 95 -14.06 8.88 0.52
CA VAL A 95 -13.45 7.55 0.38
C VAL A 95 -11.94 7.68 0.38
N ALA A 96 -11.28 6.81 1.11
CA ALA A 96 -9.82 6.78 1.14
C ALA A 96 -9.26 6.37 -0.23
N GLY A 97 -8.09 6.88 -0.58
CA GLY A 97 -7.33 6.41 -1.74
C GLY A 97 -6.86 4.96 -1.56
N GLY A 98 -6.46 4.33 -2.65
CA GLY A 98 -5.90 2.98 -2.63
C GLY A 98 -4.63 2.91 -1.77
N LEU A 99 -4.43 1.79 -1.08
CA LEU A 99 -3.24 1.57 -0.28
C LEU A 99 -2.01 1.44 -1.17
N GLY A 100 -0.87 1.94 -0.71
CA GLY A 100 0.41 1.74 -1.37
C GLY A 100 0.85 0.27 -1.33
N GLY A 101 1.51 -0.18 -2.38
CA GLY A 101 2.05 -1.54 -2.47
C GLY A 101 3.15 -1.79 -1.44
N GLU A 102 3.26 -3.01 -0.96
CA GLU A 102 4.36 -3.40 -0.06
C GLU A 102 5.71 -3.33 -0.76
N GLY A 103 6.75 -2.91 -0.03
CA GLY A 103 8.12 -2.95 -0.52
C GLY A 103 8.60 -4.38 -0.74
N GLY A 104 9.42 -4.59 -1.77
CA GLY A 104 10.04 -5.88 -2.07
C GLY A 104 11.08 -6.29 -1.03
N ASP A 105 11.24 -7.58 -0.79
CA ASP A 105 12.25 -8.08 0.12
C ASP A 105 13.67 -7.84 -0.40
N GLY A 106 14.61 -7.59 0.51
CA GLY A 106 16.01 -7.44 0.17
C GLY A 106 16.62 -8.74 -0.33
N GLY A 107 17.55 -8.62 -1.29
CA GLY A 107 18.25 -9.76 -1.86
C GLY A 107 19.18 -10.45 -0.85
N ASN A 108 19.33 -11.75 -0.99
CA ASN A 108 20.25 -12.53 -0.17
C ASN A 108 21.72 -12.22 -0.50
N GLY A 109 22.54 -11.98 0.52
CA GLY A 109 23.98 -11.86 0.32
C GLY A 109 24.64 -13.17 -0.11
N ARG A 110 25.85 -13.08 -0.64
CA ARG A 110 26.69 -14.25 -0.95
C ARG A 110 26.96 -15.06 0.31
N GLY A 111 26.88 -16.36 0.21
CA GLY A 111 27.08 -17.26 1.34
C GLY A 111 26.91 -18.71 0.96
N HIS A 112 26.99 -19.60 1.95
CA HIS A 112 26.71 -21.01 1.74
C HIS A 112 25.26 -21.18 1.24
N GLY A 113 25.10 -21.81 0.10
CA GLY A 113 23.80 -21.97 -0.58
C GLY A 113 23.41 -20.83 -1.53
N ASN A 114 24.19 -19.74 -1.59
CA ASN A 114 24.02 -18.65 -2.56
C ASN A 114 25.37 -18.18 -3.12
N GLU A 115 26.25 -19.11 -3.49
CA GLU A 115 27.59 -18.81 -3.99
C GLU A 115 27.59 -18.13 -5.36
N SER A 116 26.56 -18.37 -6.18
CA SER A 116 26.43 -17.84 -7.54
C SER A 116 25.01 -17.37 -7.89
N GLY A 117 24.09 -17.36 -6.94
CA GLY A 117 22.71 -16.91 -7.14
C GLY A 117 22.58 -15.40 -7.40
N SER A 118 21.36 -14.96 -7.68
CA SER A 118 21.06 -13.53 -7.78
C SER A 118 21.21 -12.86 -6.43
N LEU A 119 21.75 -11.64 -6.45
CA LEU A 119 21.80 -10.76 -5.28
C LEU A 119 20.70 -9.69 -5.31
N GLN A 120 19.90 -9.62 -6.37
CA GLN A 120 18.85 -8.62 -6.51
C GLN A 120 17.75 -8.85 -5.46
N GLY A 121 17.27 -7.77 -4.89
CA GLY A 121 16.06 -7.76 -4.09
C GLY A 121 14.81 -7.95 -4.95
N ASP A 122 13.73 -8.31 -4.31
CA ASP A 122 12.43 -8.50 -4.95
C ASP A 122 11.82 -7.16 -5.37
N ILE A 123 11.01 -7.18 -6.42
CA ILE A 123 10.26 -6.01 -6.85
C ILE A 123 9.13 -5.77 -5.83
N GLY A 124 8.91 -4.52 -5.47
CA GLY A 124 7.81 -4.14 -4.60
C GLY A 124 6.45 -4.47 -5.21
N ALA A 125 5.46 -4.71 -4.36
CA ALA A 125 4.10 -5.03 -4.77
C ALA A 125 3.44 -3.86 -5.49
N GLN A 126 2.48 -4.19 -6.37
CA GLN A 126 1.60 -3.16 -6.95
C GLN A 126 0.67 -2.61 -5.86
N PRO A 127 0.29 -1.35 -5.95
CA PRO A 127 -0.66 -0.75 -5.01
C PRO A 127 -2.08 -1.25 -5.26
N ASP A 128 -2.94 -1.06 -4.27
CA ASP A 128 -4.37 -1.25 -4.45
C ASP A 128 -4.92 -0.23 -5.46
N PRO A 129 -5.96 -0.60 -6.24
CA PRO A 129 -6.65 0.34 -7.12
C PRO A 129 -7.29 1.48 -6.30
N ASP A 130 -7.69 2.54 -7.00
CA ASP A 130 -8.53 3.56 -6.38
C ASP A 130 -9.87 2.97 -5.92
N ASN A 131 -10.48 3.61 -4.93
CA ASN A 131 -11.80 3.21 -4.41
C ASN A 131 -12.96 3.93 -5.11
N GLY A 132 -12.72 4.55 -6.25
CA GLY A 132 -13.69 5.35 -6.98
C GLY A 132 -13.82 6.80 -6.49
N CYS A 133 -14.84 7.50 -6.95
CA CYS A 133 -15.19 8.87 -6.52
C CYS A 133 -14.02 9.87 -6.60
N ASN A 134 -13.22 9.79 -7.66
CA ASN A 134 -12.03 10.61 -7.86
C ASN A 134 -10.93 10.41 -6.79
N SER A 135 -10.99 9.34 -6.00
CA SER A 135 -9.82 8.92 -5.23
C SER A 135 -8.70 8.50 -6.18
N SER A 136 -7.48 8.43 -5.70
CA SER A 136 -6.36 7.95 -6.52
C SER A 136 -5.81 6.62 -6.03
N GLN A 137 -5.23 5.87 -6.96
CA GLN A 137 -4.48 4.67 -6.65
C GLN A 137 -3.28 4.99 -5.76
N GLY A 138 -2.89 4.07 -4.90
CA GLY A 138 -1.65 4.16 -4.14
C GLY A 138 -0.41 4.11 -5.03
N GLN A 139 0.75 4.28 -4.44
CA GLN A 139 2.04 4.14 -5.12
C GLN A 139 2.52 2.67 -5.04
N PRO A 140 3.23 2.16 -6.05
CA PRO A 140 3.87 0.86 -5.94
C PRO A 140 4.93 0.86 -4.84
N GLY A 141 5.15 -0.29 -4.21
CA GLY A 141 6.24 -0.47 -3.28
C GLY A 141 7.59 -0.38 -3.98
N GLU A 142 8.62 0.05 -3.27
CA GLU A 142 9.98 0.08 -3.79
C GLU A 142 10.58 -1.32 -3.89
N THR A 143 11.50 -1.51 -4.84
CA THR A 143 12.31 -2.73 -4.94
C THR A 143 13.24 -2.83 -3.74
N GLY A 144 13.40 -4.05 -3.20
CA GLY A 144 14.36 -4.32 -2.14
C GLY A 144 15.80 -4.10 -2.59
N GLY A 145 16.68 -3.77 -1.67
CA GLY A 145 18.10 -3.61 -1.92
C GLY A 145 18.77 -4.93 -2.33
N ALA A 146 19.82 -4.86 -3.13
CA ALA A 146 20.59 -6.04 -3.49
C ALA A 146 21.37 -6.57 -2.29
N GLY A 147 21.53 -7.89 -2.20
CA GLY A 147 22.43 -8.53 -1.24
C GLY A 147 23.90 -8.20 -1.54
N GLY A 148 24.74 -8.24 -0.51
CA GLY A 148 26.17 -8.00 -0.64
C GLY A 148 26.93 -9.17 -1.27
N GLU A 149 27.97 -8.87 -2.03
CA GLU A 149 28.98 -9.84 -2.42
C GLU A 149 29.76 -10.35 -1.19
N TRP A 150 30.65 -11.33 -1.39
CA TRP A 150 31.47 -11.86 -0.31
C TRP A 150 32.16 -10.77 0.51
N ALA A 151 31.89 -10.75 1.81
CA ALA A 151 32.40 -9.78 2.77
C ALA A 151 32.01 -8.32 2.51
N LEU A 152 30.95 -8.07 1.77
CA LEU A 152 30.40 -6.74 1.56
C LEU A 152 29.00 -6.62 2.22
N LYS A 153 28.69 -5.40 2.64
CA LYS A 153 27.35 -5.02 3.13
C LYS A 153 26.33 -5.19 2.01
N GLY A 154 25.12 -5.54 2.34
CA GLY A 154 23.98 -5.44 1.43
C GLY A 154 23.66 -3.99 1.09
N ALA A 155 22.96 -3.78 -0.02
CA ALA A 155 22.56 -2.44 -0.45
C ALA A 155 21.45 -1.89 0.44
N ASP A 156 21.55 -0.61 0.75
CA ASP A 156 20.49 0.17 1.38
C ASP A 156 19.42 0.56 0.33
N THR A 157 18.23 0.80 0.78
CA THR A 157 17.14 1.37 -0.02
C THR A 157 16.79 2.77 0.53
N ASN A 158 15.70 3.36 0.05
CA ASN A 158 15.19 4.63 0.62
C ASN A 158 14.41 4.42 1.93
N ASN A 159 14.36 3.20 2.45
CA ASN A 159 13.79 2.90 3.75
C ASN A 159 14.72 3.39 4.87
N THR A 160 14.26 3.38 6.10
CA THR A 160 15.03 3.87 7.26
C THR A 160 16.02 2.86 7.83
N GLY A 161 16.08 1.66 7.29
CA GLY A 161 16.98 0.60 7.67
C GLY A 161 18.29 0.62 6.88
N ASP A 162 19.22 -0.19 7.31
CA ASP A 162 20.49 -0.45 6.63
C ASP A 162 20.50 -1.87 6.08
N GLY A 163 21.07 -2.05 4.90
CA GLY A 163 21.40 -3.41 4.42
C GLY A 163 22.25 -4.16 5.43
N GLY A 164 22.12 -5.48 5.47
CA GLY A 164 22.79 -6.35 6.44
C GLY A 164 24.31 -6.21 6.38
N ALA A 165 24.94 -6.21 7.54
CA ALA A 165 26.40 -6.19 7.64
C ALA A 165 27.03 -7.46 7.05
N PRO A 166 28.25 -7.38 6.51
CA PRO A 166 28.98 -8.55 6.01
C PRO A 166 29.34 -9.51 7.16
N GLY A 167 29.30 -10.79 6.84
CA GLY A 167 29.81 -11.83 7.73
C GLY A 167 31.35 -11.79 7.83
N ARG A 168 31.86 -12.20 8.98
CA ARG A 168 33.30 -12.37 9.16
C ARG A 168 33.80 -13.61 8.43
N ALA A 169 34.99 -13.54 7.84
CA ALA A 169 35.63 -14.69 7.24
C ALA A 169 35.98 -15.75 8.30
N ILE A 170 36.51 -15.31 9.44
CA ILE A 170 36.82 -16.17 10.58
C ILE A 170 36.33 -15.44 11.85
N ALA A 171 35.57 -16.14 12.68
CA ALA A 171 35.06 -15.60 13.94
C ALA A 171 35.62 -16.39 15.13
N GLY A 172 35.90 -15.71 16.23
CA GLY A 172 36.38 -16.28 17.46
C GLY A 172 37.50 -15.44 18.10
N THR A 173 38.02 -15.85 19.23
CA THR A 173 39.00 -15.07 19.98
C THR A 173 40.30 -15.85 20.29
N SER A 174 40.38 -17.14 19.93
CA SER A 174 41.47 -18.01 20.33
C SER A 174 42.04 -18.79 19.13
N TYR A 175 42.37 -18.07 18.06
CA TYR A 175 43.02 -18.67 16.91
C TYR A 175 44.06 -17.73 16.30
N SER A 176 44.96 -18.29 15.49
CA SER A 176 45.89 -17.57 14.64
C SER A 176 45.73 -17.99 13.20
N VAL A 177 45.87 -17.04 12.28
CA VAL A 177 45.85 -17.30 10.83
C VAL A 177 47.27 -17.18 10.30
N ILE A 178 47.75 -18.20 9.61
CA ILE A 178 49.08 -18.24 9.01
C ILE A 178 49.02 -18.68 7.56
N GLY A 179 50.05 -18.44 6.79
CA GLY A 179 50.17 -18.89 5.40
C GLY A 179 49.94 -17.78 4.38
N SER A 180 49.34 -18.11 3.23
CA SER A 180 49.12 -17.18 2.12
C SER A 180 47.88 -16.30 2.36
N ILE A 181 48.06 -15.21 3.12
CA ILE A 181 47.00 -14.27 3.46
C ILE A 181 46.95 -13.14 2.45
N SER A 182 45.87 -13.03 1.69
CA SER A 182 45.64 -11.98 0.70
C SER A 182 44.16 -11.77 0.48
N ALA A 183 43.75 -10.66 -0.15
CA ALA A 183 42.38 -10.40 -0.52
C ALA A 183 41.78 -11.45 -1.47
N THR A 184 42.58 -12.28 -2.10
CA THR A 184 42.13 -13.39 -2.96
C THR A 184 41.92 -14.68 -2.18
N THR A 185 42.56 -14.84 -1.02
CA THR A 185 42.45 -16.04 -0.17
C THR A 185 41.50 -15.83 1.00
N ILE A 186 41.48 -14.63 1.59
CA ILE A 186 40.53 -14.27 2.67
C ILE A 186 39.80 -13.00 2.29
N LYS A 187 38.48 -13.04 2.33
CA LYS A 187 37.59 -11.86 2.21
C LYS A 187 36.73 -11.74 3.47
N GLY A 188 36.75 -10.57 4.10
CA GLY A 188 36.01 -10.26 5.31
C GLY A 188 36.91 -10.12 6.52
N ASP A 189 36.35 -9.66 7.65
CA ASP A 189 37.08 -9.46 8.88
C ASP A 189 37.60 -10.77 9.42
N TYR A 190 38.82 -10.74 9.83
CA TYR A 190 39.47 -11.78 10.67
C TYR A 190 40.41 -11.07 11.65
N PRO A 191 40.56 -11.57 12.87
CA PRO A 191 41.50 -10.96 13.81
C PRO A 191 42.89 -10.95 13.21
N ALA A 192 43.52 -9.79 13.21
CA ALA A 192 44.92 -9.68 12.86
C ALA A 192 45.74 -10.59 13.83
N THR A 193 46.72 -11.31 13.30
CA THR A 193 47.70 -12.03 14.11
C THR A 193 48.33 -11.04 15.10
N PRO A 194 48.43 -11.40 16.40
CA PRO A 194 49.13 -10.59 17.37
C PRO A 194 50.58 -10.39 16.99
#